data_a34282b324c6d872865fbecf2cff7072
#
_entry.id   a34282b324c6d872865fbecf2cff7072
#
_cell.length_a   1.000
_cell.length_b   1.000
_cell.length_c   1.000
_cell.angle_alpha   90.00
_cell.angle_beta   90.00
_cell.angle_gamma   90.00
#
_symmetry.space_group_name_H-M   'P 1'
#
loop_
_entity.id
_entity.type
_entity.pdbx_description
1 polymer ?
#
loop_
_entity_poly.entity_id
_entity_poly.type
_entity_poly.pdbx_seq_one_letter_code
_entity_poly.pdbx_strand_id
1 'polypeptide(L)'
;VFYPVKKLYRPEFFQGNRRLRRPSRYFEGWYFKVAFDGDPFALIPGVSLAADDAHGFIQIIGGSAGSARYHRFELGEFSYNCNDFQIVLGANRFSLDRIEVHLDEFDAVLDIEGAVRWPSSLLSPSSMGWYSFMRFMECYHGIIVLDAAIKGEVNGQSRSAGRFYLEKDWGISFPRAWIWMQTNSFSTRASLTCSVARVPFRGTEFTGFIIGLYVDGRLYSFTTYNGSKLVDIEYDEQSVGITARRNELVLAIRARREAGAQLASPVQGEMSGRIEETLGSEVSVELSLDGTRLFADRGKHAGLEVISPAALKQEISNPDAR
;
A
#
# COMPACT_ATOMS: atom_id res chain seq x y z
N VAL A 1 -5.04 6.47 27.19
CA VAL A 1 -5.87 6.22 25.99
C VAL A 1 -5.98 4.73 25.84
N PHE A 2 -7.21 4.19 25.82
CA PHE A 2 -7.43 2.74 25.70
C PHE A 2 -6.80 2.20 24.39
N TYR A 3 -6.05 1.11 24.47
CA TYR A 3 -5.31 0.49 23.37
C TYR A 3 -6.12 0.30 22.06
N PRO A 4 -7.43 -0.07 22.10
CA PRO A 4 -8.25 -0.16 20.88
C PRO A 4 -8.44 1.17 20.13
N VAL A 5 -8.48 2.30 20.85
CA VAL A 5 -8.61 3.63 20.25
C VAL A 5 -7.28 4.08 19.66
N LYS A 6 -6.15 3.79 20.34
CA LYS A 6 -4.80 4.09 19.85
C LYS A 6 -4.55 3.45 18.49
N LYS A 7 -5.03 2.22 18.25
CA LYS A 7 -4.87 1.49 16.98
C LYS A 7 -5.53 2.15 15.78
N LEU A 8 -6.67 2.81 15.95
CA LEU A 8 -7.33 3.50 14.85
C LEU A 8 -6.48 4.66 14.29
N TYR A 9 -5.71 5.32 15.16
CA TYR A 9 -4.82 6.44 14.82
C TYR A 9 -3.40 6.00 14.49
N ARG A 10 -3.10 4.73 14.64
CA ARG A 10 -1.79 4.12 14.40
C ARG A 10 -1.99 2.86 13.56
N PRO A 11 -2.33 3.01 12.27
CA PRO A 11 -2.58 1.87 11.39
C PRO A 11 -1.38 0.93 11.30
N GLU A 12 -0.16 1.42 11.52
CA GLU A 12 1.06 0.61 11.55
C GLU A 12 1.03 -0.48 12.64
N PHE A 13 0.33 -0.29 13.75
CA PHE A 13 0.29 -1.29 14.81
C PHE A 13 -0.49 -2.53 14.40
N PHE A 14 -0.04 -3.68 14.88
CA PHE A 14 -0.72 -4.95 14.66
C PHE A 14 -2.17 -4.91 15.18
N GLN A 15 -3.13 -5.17 14.29
CA GLN A 15 -4.57 -5.10 14.56
C GLN A 15 -5.14 -6.43 15.06
N GLY A 16 -4.50 -7.56 14.71
CA GLY A 16 -4.97 -8.93 14.89
C GLY A 16 -4.82 -9.53 16.29
N ASN A 17 -4.53 -8.78 17.37
CA ASN A 17 -4.22 -9.29 18.71
C ASN A 17 -5.19 -10.34 19.26
N ARG A 18 -6.50 -10.18 19.01
CA ARG A 18 -7.51 -11.14 19.46
C ARG A 18 -7.48 -12.41 18.63
N ARG A 19 -7.13 -12.27 17.35
CA ARG A 19 -7.09 -13.36 16.36
C ARG A 19 -5.82 -14.18 16.47
N LEU A 20 -4.73 -13.59 16.94
CA LEU A 20 -3.49 -14.32 17.24
C LEU A 20 -3.69 -15.37 18.35
N ARG A 21 -4.58 -15.09 19.31
CA ARG A 21 -4.92 -16.05 20.39
C ARG A 21 -5.92 -17.14 19.97
N ARG A 22 -6.70 -16.87 18.92
CA ARG A 22 -7.69 -17.78 18.33
C ARG A 22 -7.65 -17.58 16.82
N PRO A 23 -6.77 -18.30 16.11
CA PRO A 23 -6.64 -18.20 14.66
C PRO A 23 -7.99 -18.35 13.97
N SER A 24 -8.25 -17.47 13.04
CA SER A 24 -9.48 -17.41 12.25
C SER A 24 -9.15 -16.75 10.92
N ARG A 25 -10.09 -16.65 10.01
CA ARG A 25 -9.88 -16.00 8.71
C ARG A 25 -9.40 -14.56 8.86
N TYR A 26 -8.09 -14.36 8.82
CA TYR A 26 -7.47 -13.03 8.97
C TYR A 26 -6.06 -13.01 8.41
N PHE A 27 -5.72 -11.92 7.76
CA PHE A 27 -4.36 -11.59 7.36
C PHE A 27 -4.00 -10.17 7.80
N GLU A 28 -2.71 -9.90 7.90
CA GLU A 28 -2.16 -8.56 8.12
C GLU A 28 -0.76 -8.52 7.53
N GLY A 29 -0.51 -7.58 6.62
CA GLY A 29 0.77 -7.42 5.95
C GLY A 29 1.18 -5.96 5.82
N TRP A 30 2.46 -5.67 6.02
CA TRP A 30 3.05 -4.34 5.88
C TRP A 30 3.90 -4.29 4.63
N TYR A 31 3.63 -3.35 3.76
CA TYR A 31 4.31 -3.17 2.49
C TYR A 31 5.39 -2.09 2.61
N PHE A 32 6.64 -2.52 2.81
CA PHE A 32 7.84 -1.70 2.89
C PHE A 32 8.47 -1.60 1.51
N LYS A 33 8.23 -0.53 0.79
CA LYS A 33 8.83 -0.31 -0.52
C LYS A 33 10.06 0.57 -0.43
N VAL A 34 11.13 0.11 -1.04
CA VAL A 34 12.42 0.80 -1.14
C VAL A 34 12.77 0.99 -2.61
N ALA A 35 13.17 2.19 -2.98
CA ALA A 35 13.65 2.50 -4.30
C ALA A 35 15.05 3.13 -4.19
N PHE A 36 16.08 2.33 -4.46
CA PHE A 36 17.40 2.83 -4.83
C PHE A 36 17.45 3.02 -6.34
N ASP A 37 18.36 3.84 -6.82
CA ASP A 37 18.47 4.09 -8.26
C ASP A 37 18.77 2.79 -9.03
N GLY A 38 17.87 2.43 -9.94
CA GLY A 38 17.93 1.20 -10.75
C GLY A 38 17.60 -0.11 -10.03
N ASP A 39 17.29 -0.10 -8.73
CA ASP A 39 17.10 -1.33 -7.94
C ASP A 39 15.95 -1.17 -6.91
N PRO A 40 14.68 -1.09 -7.37
CA PRO A 40 13.54 -1.06 -6.47
C PRO A 40 13.23 -2.46 -5.92
N PHE A 41 12.82 -2.54 -4.65
CA PHE A 41 12.30 -3.74 -4.05
C PHE A 41 11.21 -3.44 -3.02
N ALA A 42 10.40 -4.43 -2.70
CA ALA A 42 9.46 -4.38 -1.60
C ALA A 42 9.62 -5.59 -0.68
N LEU A 43 9.49 -5.34 0.61
CA LEU A 43 9.47 -6.33 1.67
C LEU A 43 8.10 -6.30 2.33
N ILE A 44 7.45 -7.46 2.40
CA ILE A 44 6.09 -7.57 2.94
C ILE A 44 6.11 -8.55 4.10
N PRO A 45 6.56 -8.15 5.32
CA PRO A 45 6.34 -8.93 6.51
C PRO A 45 4.85 -8.99 6.84
N GLY A 46 4.37 -10.14 7.34
CA GLY A 46 2.97 -10.29 7.66
C GLY A 46 2.64 -11.57 8.40
N VAL A 47 1.35 -11.74 8.68
CA VAL A 47 0.77 -12.96 9.26
C VAL A 47 -0.48 -13.38 8.48
N SER A 48 -0.63 -14.66 8.29
CA SER A 48 -1.85 -15.36 7.92
C SER A 48 -2.35 -16.10 9.16
N LEU A 49 -3.58 -15.84 9.59
CA LEU A 49 -4.17 -16.46 10.78
C LEU A 49 -5.34 -17.37 10.41
N ALA A 50 -5.29 -18.04 9.25
CA ALA A 50 -6.20 -19.11 8.91
C ALA A 50 -6.07 -20.27 9.92
N ALA A 51 -7.18 -20.86 10.33
CA ALA A 51 -7.19 -21.80 11.47
C ALA A 51 -6.24 -23.00 11.26
N ASP A 52 -6.17 -23.51 10.03
CA ASP A 52 -5.40 -24.71 9.71
C ASP A 52 -4.03 -24.40 9.10
N ASP A 53 -3.72 -23.11 8.84
CA ASP A 53 -2.49 -22.66 8.19
C ASP A 53 -2.00 -21.31 8.75
N ALA A 54 -2.04 -21.16 10.07
CA ALA A 54 -1.59 -19.93 10.73
C ALA A 54 -0.05 -19.85 10.73
N HIS A 55 0.51 -18.79 10.13
CA HIS A 55 1.95 -18.60 10.02
C HIS A 55 2.34 -17.13 9.86
N GLY A 56 3.60 -16.82 10.17
CA GLY A 56 4.23 -15.57 9.76
C GLY A 56 4.82 -15.68 8.35
N PHE A 57 4.98 -14.57 7.66
CA PHE A 57 5.65 -14.58 6.36
C PHE A 57 6.43 -13.28 6.08
N ILE A 58 7.40 -13.39 5.18
CA ILE A 58 8.02 -12.26 4.49
C ILE A 58 7.92 -12.56 3.00
N GLN A 59 7.24 -11.70 2.24
CA GLN A 59 7.36 -11.72 0.78
C GLN A 59 8.39 -10.68 0.35
N ILE A 60 9.17 -11.01 -0.66
CA ILE A 60 10.14 -10.11 -1.28
C ILE A 60 9.78 -10.00 -2.75
N ILE A 61 9.63 -8.75 -3.21
CA ILE A 61 9.60 -8.43 -4.62
C ILE A 61 10.89 -7.68 -4.90
N GLY A 62 11.70 -8.13 -5.83
CA GLY A 62 12.98 -7.51 -6.11
C GLY A 62 13.27 -7.34 -7.58
N GLY A 63 13.95 -6.25 -7.89
CA GLY A 63 14.57 -5.98 -9.16
C GLY A 63 13.63 -5.83 -10.36
N SER A 64 14.24 -5.50 -11.49
CA SER A 64 13.58 -5.41 -12.81
C SER A 64 13.18 -6.76 -13.39
N ALA A 65 13.52 -7.87 -12.74
CA ALA A 65 13.31 -9.24 -13.27
C ALA A 65 11.97 -9.86 -12.87
N GLY A 66 11.09 -9.13 -12.15
CA GLY A 66 9.77 -9.62 -11.78
C GLY A 66 9.79 -10.90 -10.92
N SER A 67 10.76 -11.04 -10.01
CA SER A 67 10.83 -12.19 -9.10
C SER A 67 10.15 -11.89 -7.79
N ALA A 68 9.30 -12.79 -7.32
CA ALA A 68 8.75 -12.78 -5.96
C ALA A 68 9.15 -14.04 -5.21
N ARG A 69 9.44 -13.89 -3.93
CA ARG A 69 9.76 -14.99 -3.01
C ARG A 69 8.89 -14.90 -1.78
N TYR A 70 8.51 -16.04 -1.23
CA TYR A 70 7.67 -16.15 -0.04
C TYR A 70 8.38 -17.01 1.00
N HIS A 71 8.83 -16.36 2.08
CA HIS A 71 9.47 -17.01 3.22
C HIS A 71 8.44 -17.19 4.31
N ARG A 72 8.31 -18.45 4.75
CA ARG A 72 7.37 -18.84 5.77
C ARG A 72 8.07 -19.01 7.11
N PHE A 73 7.41 -18.55 8.17
CA PHE A 73 7.87 -18.66 9.57
C PHE A 73 6.77 -19.33 10.39
N GLU A 74 7.17 -20.09 11.39
CA GLU A 74 6.22 -20.56 12.39
C GLU A 74 5.56 -19.38 13.10
N LEU A 75 4.27 -19.52 13.47
CA LEU A 75 3.55 -18.41 14.12
C LEU A 75 4.22 -17.95 15.43
N GLY A 76 4.91 -18.85 16.12
CA GLY A 76 5.67 -18.55 17.34
C GLY A 76 6.88 -17.63 17.12
N GLU A 77 7.38 -17.51 15.88
CA GLU A 77 8.46 -16.61 15.52
C GLU A 77 7.98 -15.18 15.22
N PHE A 78 6.66 -14.98 15.09
CA PHE A 78 6.06 -13.65 14.92
C PHE A 78 5.88 -12.97 16.27
N SER A 79 6.42 -11.78 16.40
CA SER A 79 6.17 -10.91 17.54
C SER A 79 6.04 -9.44 17.11
N TYR A 80 5.41 -8.64 17.96
CA TYR A 80 5.19 -7.21 17.70
C TYR A 80 5.24 -6.41 19.00
N ASN A 81 5.65 -5.15 18.90
CA ASN A 81 5.63 -4.24 20.04
C ASN A 81 4.32 -3.44 20.06
N CYS A 82 3.71 -3.31 21.25
CA CYS A 82 2.48 -2.56 21.46
C CYS A 82 2.68 -1.05 21.72
N ASN A 83 3.89 -0.64 22.09
CA ASN A 83 4.19 0.75 22.43
C ASN A 83 4.80 1.51 21.26
N ASP A 84 5.75 0.86 20.59
CA ASP A 84 6.42 1.35 19.40
C ASP A 84 6.13 0.39 18.25
N PHE A 85 6.07 0.91 17.02
CA PHE A 85 5.89 0.04 15.88
C PHE A 85 7.14 -0.79 15.65
N GLN A 86 7.04 -2.07 15.89
CA GLN A 86 8.06 -3.04 15.53
C GLN A 86 7.42 -4.40 15.24
N ILE A 87 7.80 -5.00 14.12
CA ILE A 87 7.45 -6.37 13.73
C ILE A 87 8.73 -7.19 13.72
N VAL A 88 8.66 -8.39 14.30
CA VAL A 88 9.76 -9.35 14.30
C VAL A 88 9.26 -10.68 13.73
N LEU A 89 10.04 -11.26 12.83
CA LEU A 89 9.83 -12.59 12.23
C LEU A 89 11.18 -13.33 12.22
N GLY A 90 11.36 -14.25 13.16
CA GLY A 90 12.66 -14.88 13.39
C GLY A 90 13.74 -13.85 13.71
N ALA A 91 14.80 -13.78 12.91
CA ALA A 91 15.87 -12.80 13.05
C ALA A 91 15.55 -11.44 12.40
N ASN A 92 14.45 -11.34 11.64
CA ASN A 92 14.12 -10.15 10.83
C ASN A 92 13.32 -9.14 11.65
N ARG A 93 13.62 -7.84 11.50
CA ARG A 93 13.01 -6.74 12.25
C ARG A 93 12.61 -5.60 11.34
N PHE A 94 11.42 -5.05 11.57
CA PHE A 94 10.85 -3.96 10.78
C PHE A 94 10.27 -2.90 11.72
N SER A 95 10.71 -1.66 11.55
CA SER A 95 10.22 -0.50 12.31
C SER A 95 10.03 0.72 11.40
N LEU A 96 9.70 1.89 11.97
CA LEU A 96 9.58 3.14 11.19
C LEU A 96 10.92 3.82 10.90
N ASP A 97 11.96 3.43 11.59
CA ASP A 97 13.30 4.01 11.54
C ASP A 97 14.36 3.03 11.04
N ARG A 98 14.06 1.71 11.04
CA ARG A 98 15.05 0.70 10.68
C ARG A 98 14.40 -0.58 10.15
N ILE A 99 15.06 -1.19 9.16
CA ILE A 99 14.76 -2.52 8.61
C ILE A 99 16.03 -3.39 8.75
N GLU A 100 15.87 -4.59 9.31
CA GLU A 100 16.90 -5.61 9.37
C GLU A 100 16.30 -6.91 8.83
N VAL A 101 16.85 -7.41 7.73
CA VAL A 101 16.42 -8.66 7.08
C VAL A 101 17.62 -9.54 6.86
N HIS A 102 17.55 -10.77 7.34
CA HIS A 102 18.59 -11.79 7.25
C HIS A 102 17.96 -13.08 6.74
N LEU A 103 17.89 -13.21 5.43
CA LEU A 103 17.40 -14.40 4.70
C LEU A 103 18.52 -14.91 3.80
N ASP A 104 18.50 -16.19 3.45
CA ASP A 104 19.59 -16.83 2.69
C ASP A 104 19.97 -16.09 1.40
N GLU A 105 18.97 -15.54 0.71
CA GLU A 105 19.17 -14.86 -0.57
C GLU A 105 18.94 -13.35 -0.52
N PHE A 106 18.66 -12.79 0.65
CA PHE A 106 18.44 -11.35 0.82
C PHE A 106 18.85 -10.91 2.22
N ASP A 107 19.88 -10.10 2.28
CA ASP A 107 20.37 -9.48 3.51
C ASP A 107 20.30 -7.96 3.40
N ALA A 108 19.70 -7.30 4.37
CA ALA A 108 19.60 -5.84 4.35
C ALA A 108 19.55 -5.24 5.77
N VAL A 109 20.31 -4.18 5.95
CA VAL A 109 20.27 -3.33 7.14
C VAL A 109 20.12 -1.89 6.68
N LEU A 110 18.93 -1.32 6.91
CA LEU A 110 18.55 -0.04 6.34
C LEU A 110 18.02 0.91 7.41
N ASP A 111 18.47 2.16 7.39
CA ASP A 111 18.01 3.24 8.25
C ASP A 111 17.08 4.18 7.47
N ILE A 112 15.97 4.56 8.10
CA ILE A 112 14.90 5.39 7.53
C ILE A 112 14.86 6.72 8.25
N GLU A 113 14.89 7.83 7.52
CA GLU A 113 14.97 9.18 8.06
C GLU A 113 13.96 10.13 7.40
N GLY A 114 13.45 11.11 8.17
CA GLY A 114 12.63 12.19 7.62
C GLY A 114 11.27 11.76 7.08
N ALA A 115 10.63 10.79 7.73
CA ALA A 115 9.36 10.22 7.29
C ALA A 115 8.23 11.25 7.25
N VAL A 116 7.60 11.40 6.09
CA VAL A 116 6.36 12.14 5.88
C VAL A 116 5.21 11.17 6.01
N ARG A 117 4.37 11.36 7.02
CA ARG A 117 3.25 10.46 7.31
C ARG A 117 1.95 10.98 6.69
N TRP A 118 1.02 10.05 6.43
CA TRP A 118 -0.36 10.45 6.13
C TRP A 118 -0.96 11.17 7.34
N PRO A 119 -1.58 12.35 7.16
CA PRO A 119 -2.13 13.12 8.28
C PRO A 119 -3.32 12.40 8.92
N SER A 120 -3.45 12.53 10.24
CA SER A 120 -4.57 12.02 11.01
C SER A 120 -5.31 13.16 11.74
N SER A 121 -6.62 12.99 11.94
CA SER A 121 -7.46 13.90 12.73
C SER A 121 -8.50 13.11 13.52
N LEU A 122 -9.22 13.75 14.43
CA LEU A 122 -10.25 13.09 15.26
C LEU A 122 -11.29 12.33 14.42
N LEU A 123 -11.70 12.86 13.26
CA LEU A 123 -12.70 12.27 12.38
C LEU A 123 -12.08 11.46 11.23
N SER A 124 -10.77 11.58 11.03
CA SER A 124 -10.02 10.86 10.01
C SER A 124 -8.74 10.29 10.61
N PRO A 125 -8.83 9.18 11.36
CA PRO A 125 -7.71 8.66 12.12
C PRO A 125 -6.58 8.07 11.24
N SER A 126 -6.87 7.73 9.99
CA SER A 126 -5.93 7.19 9.02
C SER A 126 -6.32 7.59 7.60
N SER A 127 -5.62 7.07 6.59
CA SER A 127 -5.94 7.24 5.17
C SER A 127 -7.33 6.77 4.77
N MET A 128 -7.94 5.87 5.53
CA MET A 128 -9.34 5.45 5.33
C MET A 128 -10.38 6.46 5.89
N GLY A 129 -9.94 7.55 6.53
CA GLY A 129 -10.85 8.53 7.10
C GLY A 129 -11.78 7.92 8.14
N TRP A 130 -13.05 8.34 8.13
CA TRP A 130 -14.07 7.83 9.04
C TRP A 130 -14.45 6.34 8.78
N TYR A 131 -14.11 5.78 7.60
CA TYR A 131 -14.25 4.34 7.35
C TYR A 131 -13.41 3.48 8.30
N SER A 132 -12.35 4.03 8.88
CA SER A 132 -11.56 3.35 9.92
C SER A 132 -12.37 2.94 11.15
N PHE A 133 -13.50 3.59 11.42
CA PHE A 133 -14.41 3.24 12.52
C PHE A 133 -15.35 2.06 12.17
N MET A 134 -15.47 1.70 10.91
CA MET A 134 -16.33 0.62 10.46
C MET A 134 -15.68 -0.75 10.70
N ARG A 135 -16.47 -1.73 11.12
CA ARG A 135 -15.97 -3.08 11.51
C ARG A 135 -16.30 -4.17 10.50
N PHE A 136 -16.93 -3.81 9.39
CA PHE A 136 -17.41 -4.78 8.39
C PHE A 136 -16.61 -4.80 7.09
N MET A 137 -15.54 -4.06 7.01
CA MET A 137 -14.66 -4.06 5.84
C MET A 137 -13.95 -5.40 5.72
N GLU A 138 -13.97 -6.01 4.54
CA GLU A 138 -13.22 -7.23 4.26
C GLU A 138 -11.71 -6.97 4.20
N CYS A 139 -11.33 -5.79 3.70
CA CYS A 139 -9.96 -5.30 3.68
C CYS A 139 -9.90 -3.86 4.16
N TYR A 140 -8.93 -3.57 5.02
CA TYR A 140 -8.54 -2.22 5.41
C TYR A 140 -7.20 -1.89 4.78
N HIS A 141 -7.03 -0.65 4.38
CA HIS A 141 -5.83 -0.13 3.72
C HIS A 141 -5.32 1.11 4.44
N GLY A 142 -4.12 1.05 4.97
CA GLY A 142 -3.53 2.12 5.78
C GLY A 142 -2.22 2.64 5.19
N ILE A 143 -2.21 3.84 4.61
CA ILE A 143 -1.00 4.53 4.21
C ILE A 143 -0.33 5.12 5.44
N ILE A 144 0.91 4.76 5.72
CA ILE A 144 1.64 5.10 6.94
C ILE A 144 2.70 6.16 6.65
N VAL A 145 3.64 5.87 5.73
CA VAL A 145 4.69 6.78 5.30
C VAL A 145 4.55 7.01 3.80
N LEU A 146 4.29 8.26 3.41
CA LEU A 146 4.23 8.68 2.01
C LEU A 146 5.61 8.74 1.38
N ASP A 147 6.60 9.18 2.16
CA ASP A 147 7.94 9.44 1.68
C ASP A 147 8.93 9.55 2.83
N ALA A 148 10.09 8.93 2.69
CA ALA A 148 11.23 9.08 3.58
C ALA A 148 12.54 8.87 2.81
N ALA A 149 13.64 9.33 3.36
CA ALA A 149 14.97 8.94 2.92
C ALA A 149 15.31 7.57 3.52
N ILE A 150 16.05 6.75 2.77
CA ILE A 150 16.55 5.46 3.23
C ILE A 150 17.99 5.26 2.77
N LYS A 151 18.81 4.66 3.62
CA LYS A 151 20.21 4.34 3.36
C LYS A 151 20.62 3.08 4.13
N GLY A 152 21.73 2.47 3.79
CA GLY A 152 22.26 1.32 4.52
C GLY A 152 22.98 0.34 3.62
N GLU A 153 22.80 -0.94 3.87
CA GLU A 153 23.44 -2.01 3.13
C GLU A 153 22.41 -3.01 2.63
N VAL A 154 22.58 -3.48 1.39
CA VAL A 154 21.76 -4.54 0.79
C VAL A 154 22.71 -5.53 0.12
N ASN A 155 22.67 -6.80 0.55
CA ASN A 155 23.51 -7.89 0.03
C ASN A 155 25.01 -7.53 -0.01
N GLY A 156 25.51 -6.93 1.08
CA GLY A 156 26.90 -6.49 1.20
C GLY A 156 27.26 -5.24 0.39
N GLN A 157 26.28 -4.57 -0.24
CA GLN A 157 26.49 -3.36 -1.00
C GLN A 157 25.93 -2.14 -0.27
N SER A 158 26.78 -1.14 -0.02
CA SER A 158 26.36 0.12 0.59
C SER A 158 25.47 0.93 -0.37
N ARG A 159 24.37 1.46 0.17
CA ARG A 159 23.35 2.27 -0.53
C ARG A 159 23.19 3.59 0.23
N SER A 160 23.58 4.69 -0.35
CA SER A 160 23.64 6.00 0.32
C SER A 160 22.41 6.89 0.12
N ALA A 161 21.64 6.65 -0.92
CA ALA A 161 20.48 7.46 -1.25
C ALA A 161 19.36 6.60 -1.85
N GLY A 162 18.23 6.54 -1.16
CA GLY A 162 17.03 5.85 -1.59
C GLY A 162 15.77 6.53 -1.08
N ARG A 163 14.64 6.09 -1.59
CA ARG A 163 13.31 6.53 -1.17
C ARG A 163 12.57 5.37 -0.53
N PHE A 164 11.79 5.68 0.48
CA PHE A 164 11.02 4.72 1.27
C PHE A 164 9.55 5.09 1.31
N TYR A 165 8.71 4.07 1.23
CA TYR A 165 7.25 4.15 1.40
C TYR A 165 6.78 3.00 2.27
N LEU A 166 5.71 3.24 3.05
CA LEU A 166 5.10 2.21 3.89
C LEU A 166 3.58 2.33 3.89
N GLU A 167 2.92 1.24 3.57
CA GLU A 167 1.48 1.04 3.77
C GLU A 167 1.22 -0.33 4.40
N LYS A 168 -0.05 -0.60 4.69
CA LYS A 168 -0.46 -1.85 5.32
C LYS A 168 -1.88 -2.21 4.93
N ASP A 169 -2.07 -3.50 4.68
CA ASP A 169 -3.38 -4.11 4.50
C ASP A 169 -3.68 -5.13 5.58
N TRP A 170 -4.94 -5.18 6.01
CA TRP A 170 -5.39 -6.18 6.97
C TRP A 170 -6.88 -6.47 6.82
N GLY A 171 -7.28 -7.70 7.13
CA GLY A 171 -8.67 -8.12 7.02
C GLY A 171 -8.84 -9.60 6.79
N ILE A 172 -9.75 -9.93 5.88
CA ILE A 172 -10.10 -11.32 5.53
C ILE A 172 -9.63 -11.66 4.12
N SER A 173 -9.86 -10.78 3.15
CA SER A 173 -9.50 -10.97 1.75
C SER A 173 -9.24 -9.63 1.10
N PHE A 174 -8.44 -9.63 0.03
CA PHE A 174 -8.40 -8.49 -0.88
C PHE A 174 -9.73 -8.31 -1.61
N PRO A 175 -10.04 -7.10 -2.07
CA PRO A 175 -11.21 -6.84 -2.91
C PRO A 175 -11.18 -7.68 -4.19
N ARG A 176 -12.33 -7.91 -4.82
CA ARG A 176 -12.40 -8.65 -6.09
C ARG A 176 -11.91 -7.88 -7.32
N ALA A 177 -11.81 -6.54 -7.19
CA ALA A 177 -11.31 -5.67 -8.25
C ALA A 177 -10.64 -4.45 -7.62
N TRP A 178 -9.43 -4.11 -8.10
CA TRP A 178 -8.72 -2.90 -7.68
C TRP A 178 -7.69 -2.46 -8.72
N ILE A 179 -7.32 -1.20 -8.61
CA ILE A 179 -6.13 -0.61 -9.20
C ILE A 179 -5.35 0.00 -8.03
N TRP A 180 -4.11 -0.43 -7.85
CA TRP A 180 -3.19 0.17 -6.91
C TRP A 180 -1.92 0.59 -7.61
N MET A 181 -1.40 1.77 -7.27
CA MET A 181 -0.12 2.23 -7.75
C MET A 181 0.55 3.17 -6.74
N GLN A 182 1.87 3.06 -6.65
CA GLN A 182 2.67 3.89 -5.77
C GLN A 182 4.04 4.17 -6.35
N THR A 183 4.47 5.43 -6.28
CA THR A 183 5.87 5.83 -6.50
C THR A 183 6.23 7.10 -5.74
N ASN A 184 7.48 7.18 -5.28
CA ASN A 184 8.10 8.39 -4.75
C ASN A 184 9.44 8.70 -5.44
N SER A 185 9.65 8.15 -6.65
CA SER A 185 10.85 8.34 -7.48
C SER A 185 10.58 9.32 -8.62
N PHE A 186 10.24 10.56 -8.26
CA PHE A 186 10.03 11.69 -9.18
C PHE A 186 11.32 12.50 -9.36
N SER A 187 11.33 13.44 -10.33
CA SER A 187 12.45 14.37 -10.53
C SER A 187 12.59 15.38 -9.38
N THR A 188 11.50 15.65 -8.67
CA THR A 188 11.45 16.46 -7.46
C THR A 188 10.99 15.62 -6.26
N ARG A 189 11.02 16.19 -5.05
CA ARG A 189 10.50 15.49 -3.86
C ARG A 189 8.99 15.40 -3.90
N ALA A 190 8.50 14.32 -4.46
CA ALA A 190 7.09 14.01 -4.55
C ALA A 190 6.82 12.53 -4.26
N SER A 191 5.58 12.21 -3.90
CA SER A 191 5.11 10.84 -3.72
C SER A 191 3.66 10.73 -4.14
N LEU A 192 3.37 9.73 -4.97
CA LEU A 192 2.02 9.33 -5.35
C LEU A 192 1.67 8.00 -4.69
N THR A 193 0.48 7.92 -4.14
CA THR A 193 -0.20 6.66 -3.82
C THR A 193 -1.63 6.74 -4.33
N CYS A 194 -2.10 5.68 -4.95
CA CYS A 194 -3.44 5.59 -5.52
C CYS A 194 -3.99 4.19 -5.33
N SER A 195 -5.07 4.07 -4.60
CA SER A 195 -5.84 2.84 -4.41
C SER A 195 -7.29 3.09 -4.79
N VAL A 196 -7.80 2.32 -5.74
CA VAL A 196 -9.21 2.31 -6.18
C VAL A 196 -9.69 0.87 -6.12
N ALA A 197 -10.76 0.58 -5.39
CA ALA A 197 -11.19 -0.80 -5.15
C ALA A 197 -12.71 -0.94 -5.08
N ARG A 198 -13.21 -2.14 -5.43
CA ARG A 198 -14.61 -2.54 -5.16
C ARG A 198 -14.75 -2.93 -3.69
N VAL A 199 -15.51 -2.15 -2.97
CA VAL A 199 -15.71 -2.31 -1.52
C VAL A 199 -17.11 -2.89 -1.27
N PRO A 200 -17.23 -4.08 -0.66
CA PRO A 200 -18.51 -4.64 -0.26
C PRO A 200 -19.18 -3.80 0.84
N PHE A 201 -20.47 -3.57 0.70
CA PHE A 201 -21.25 -2.81 1.66
C PHE A 201 -22.70 -3.28 1.73
N ARG A 202 -23.11 -3.92 2.82
CA ARG A 202 -24.51 -4.34 3.11
C ARG A 202 -25.20 -5.09 1.96
N GLY A 203 -24.50 -6.02 1.33
CA GLY A 203 -25.04 -6.82 0.21
C GLY A 203 -24.95 -6.14 -1.16
N THR A 204 -24.40 -4.93 -1.21
CA THR A 204 -24.04 -4.20 -2.43
C THR A 204 -22.54 -3.95 -2.46
N GLU A 205 -22.05 -3.26 -3.46
CA GLU A 205 -20.66 -2.82 -3.56
C GLU A 205 -20.60 -1.39 -4.09
N PHE A 206 -19.57 -0.66 -3.70
CA PHE A 206 -19.26 0.65 -4.27
C PHE A 206 -17.78 0.75 -4.63
N THR A 207 -17.43 1.66 -5.53
CA THR A 207 -16.03 1.97 -5.83
C THR A 207 -15.50 2.98 -4.81
N GLY A 208 -14.67 2.47 -3.88
CA GLY A 208 -13.92 3.29 -2.93
C GLY A 208 -12.57 3.69 -3.50
N PHE A 209 -12.06 4.86 -3.09
CA PHE A 209 -10.72 5.28 -3.50
C PHE A 209 -10.04 6.14 -2.43
N ILE A 210 -8.72 6.00 -2.41
CA ILE A 210 -7.78 6.79 -1.59
C ILE A 210 -6.60 7.14 -2.50
N ILE A 211 -6.47 8.43 -2.84
CA ILE A 211 -5.39 8.92 -3.69
C ILE A 211 -4.71 10.05 -2.94
N GLY A 212 -3.39 10.02 -2.86
CA GLY A 212 -2.56 11.05 -2.26
C GLY A 212 -1.40 11.41 -3.18
N LEU A 213 -1.30 12.69 -3.51
CA LEU A 213 -0.13 13.28 -4.14
C LEU A 213 0.53 14.23 -3.15
N TYR A 214 1.69 13.84 -2.64
CA TYR A 214 2.53 14.70 -1.82
C TYR A 214 3.56 15.36 -2.71
N VAL A 215 3.62 16.68 -2.68
CA VAL A 215 4.59 17.48 -3.42
C VAL A 215 4.85 18.79 -2.68
N ASP A 216 6.11 19.21 -2.59
CA ASP A 216 6.53 20.48 -1.99
C ASP A 216 5.98 20.72 -0.57
N GLY A 217 5.99 19.68 0.27
CA GLY A 217 5.53 19.77 1.65
C GLY A 217 4.01 19.71 1.83
N ARG A 218 3.24 19.57 0.74
CA ARG A 218 1.78 19.55 0.76
C ARG A 218 1.22 18.24 0.25
N LEU A 219 0.22 17.69 0.96
CA LEU A 219 -0.57 16.54 0.53
C LEU A 219 -1.87 17.00 -0.15
N TYR A 220 -2.02 16.64 -1.41
CA TYR A 220 -3.28 16.76 -2.16
C TYR A 220 -3.97 15.40 -2.11
N SER A 221 -5.06 15.30 -1.36
CA SER A 221 -5.78 14.04 -1.20
C SER A 221 -7.12 14.05 -1.93
N PHE A 222 -7.43 12.93 -2.58
CA PHE A 222 -8.72 12.65 -3.21
C PHE A 222 -9.22 11.33 -2.65
N THR A 223 -10.33 11.37 -1.93
CA THR A 223 -10.85 10.19 -1.23
C THR A 223 -12.36 10.12 -1.33
N THR A 224 -12.92 8.93 -1.21
CA THR A 224 -14.37 8.71 -1.22
C THR A 224 -15.11 9.57 -0.18
N TYR A 225 -14.42 9.98 0.89
CA TYR A 225 -15.03 10.65 2.06
C TYR A 225 -14.72 12.16 2.16
N ASN A 226 -13.96 12.77 1.23
CA ASN A 226 -13.61 14.19 1.31
C ASN A 226 -14.26 15.06 0.21
N GLY A 227 -15.33 14.56 -0.42
CA GLY A 227 -16.03 15.25 -1.49
C GLY A 227 -15.38 15.14 -2.88
N SER A 228 -14.33 14.32 -3.00
CA SER A 228 -13.74 14.02 -4.30
C SER A 228 -14.60 13.04 -5.09
N LYS A 229 -14.43 13.07 -6.41
CA LYS A 229 -15.06 12.14 -7.36
C LYS A 229 -14.01 11.53 -8.27
N LEU A 230 -14.14 10.26 -8.58
CA LEU A 230 -13.49 9.65 -9.73
C LEU A 230 -14.24 10.14 -10.96
N VAL A 231 -13.50 10.72 -11.90
CA VAL A 231 -14.05 11.27 -13.14
C VAL A 231 -13.99 10.22 -14.25
N ASP A 232 -12.85 9.50 -14.32
CA ASP A 232 -12.66 8.46 -15.31
C ASP A 232 -11.64 7.41 -14.83
N ILE A 233 -11.79 6.19 -15.38
CA ILE A 233 -10.81 5.09 -15.34
C ILE A 233 -10.65 4.60 -16.77
N GLU A 234 -9.48 4.82 -17.35
CA GLU A 234 -9.06 4.29 -18.63
C GLU A 234 -8.16 3.09 -18.43
N TYR A 235 -8.28 2.07 -19.27
CA TYR A 235 -7.35 0.93 -19.24
C TYR A 235 -7.33 0.22 -20.58
N ASP A 236 -6.15 -0.26 -20.93
CA ASP A 236 -5.88 -1.15 -22.05
C ASP A 236 -4.77 -2.15 -21.66
N GLU A 237 -4.21 -2.88 -22.62
CA GLU A 237 -3.12 -3.83 -22.38
C GLU A 237 -1.81 -3.14 -21.97
N GLN A 238 -1.61 -1.87 -22.34
CA GLN A 238 -0.37 -1.13 -22.17
C GLN A 238 -0.41 -0.13 -21.02
N SER A 239 -1.58 0.34 -20.61
CA SER A 239 -1.70 1.42 -19.65
C SER A 239 -2.97 1.38 -18.82
N VAL A 240 -2.93 2.04 -17.69
CA VAL A 240 -4.09 2.36 -16.85
C VAL A 240 -4.04 3.83 -16.46
N GLY A 241 -5.18 4.53 -16.60
CA GLY A 241 -5.34 5.94 -16.27
C GLY A 241 -6.45 6.14 -15.25
N ILE A 242 -6.27 7.10 -14.35
CA ILE A 242 -7.24 7.50 -13.34
C ILE A 242 -7.31 9.02 -13.32
N THR A 243 -8.52 9.56 -13.43
CA THR A 243 -8.77 10.99 -13.23
C THR A 243 -9.67 11.19 -12.02
N ALA A 244 -9.21 11.98 -11.06
CA ALA A 244 -9.96 12.36 -9.86
C ALA A 244 -10.11 13.88 -9.78
N ARG A 245 -11.25 14.35 -9.23
CA ARG A 245 -11.55 15.76 -9.05
C ARG A 245 -12.07 16.05 -7.65
N ARG A 246 -11.65 17.18 -7.09
CA ARG A 246 -12.22 17.77 -5.88
C ARG A 246 -12.36 19.27 -6.08
N ASN A 247 -13.61 19.75 -6.22
CA ASN A 247 -13.91 21.11 -6.69
C ASN A 247 -13.19 21.36 -8.02
N GLU A 248 -12.41 22.44 -8.12
CA GLU A 248 -11.65 22.82 -9.31
C GLU A 248 -10.25 22.13 -9.38
N LEU A 249 -9.90 21.37 -8.37
CA LEU A 249 -8.64 20.61 -8.34
C LEU A 249 -8.83 19.29 -9.11
N VAL A 250 -8.02 19.06 -10.14
CA VAL A 250 -8.04 17.85 -10.96
C VAL A 250 -6.68 17.18 -10.93
N LEU A 251 -6.69 15.87 -10.69
CA LEU A 251 -5.53 15.00 -10.72
C LEU A 251 -5.72 13.96 -11.83
N ALA A 252 -4.81 13.93 -12.79
CA ALA A 252 -4.71 12.91 -13.81
C ALA A 252 -3.46 12.07 -13.58
N ILE A 253 -3.64 10.75 -13.59
CA ILE A 253 -2.58 9.76 -13.37
C ILE A 253 -2.64 8.78 -14.53
N ARG A 254 -1.48 8.42 -15.11
CA ARG A 254 -1.38 7.36 -16.11
C ARG A 254 -0.15 6.52 -15.84
N ALA A 255 -0.37 5.23 -15.60
CA ALA A 255 0.69 4.24 -15.40
C ALA A 255 0.85 3.36 -16.65
N ARG A 256 2.10 3.02 -17.00
CA ARG A 256 2.42 2.03 -18.01
C ARG A 256 2.35 0.64 -17.38
N ARG A 257 1.64 -0.28 -17.99
CA ARG A 257 1.58 -1.69 -17.54
C ARG A 257 2.84 -2.41 -17.99
N GLU A 258 3.43 -3.13 -17.08
CA GLU A 258 4.58 -4.01 -17.33
C GLU A 258 4.34 -5.36 -16.65
N ALA A 259 4.96 -6.41 -17.17
CA ALA A 259 4.94 -7.71 -16.53
C ALA A 259 5.51 -7.63 -15.11
N GLY A 260 4.86 -8.27 -14.18
CA GLY A 260 5.20 -8.25 -12.76
C GLY A 260 5.51 -9.63 -12.20
N ALA A 261 5.79 -9.65 -10.91
CA ALA A 261 5.96 -10.85 -10.13
C ALA A 261 4.61 -11.38 -9.62
N GLN A 262 4.49 -12.68 -9.45
CA GLN A 262 3.32 -13.32 -8.85
C GLN A 262 3.47 -13.37 -7.33
N LEU A 263 2.66 -12.58 -6.62
CA LEU A 263 2.61 -12.54 -5.16
C LEU A 263 1.53 -13.45 -4.61
N ALA A 264 1.78 -14.02 -3.43
CA ALA A 264 0.72 -14.62 -2.64
C ALA A 264 -0.21 -13.52 -2.10
N SER A 265 -1.50 -13.72 -2.19
CA SER A 265 -2.52 -12.78 -1.74
C SER A 265 -3.56 -13.45 -0.86
N PRO A 266 -4.21 -12.70 0.07
CA PRO A 266 -5.14 -13.28 1.02
C PRO A 266 -6.50 -13.59 0.38
N VAL A 267 -6.96 -14.81 0.58
CA VAL A 267 -8.30 -15.28 0.28
C VAL A 267 -8.85 -15.96 1.53
N GLN A 268 -9.86 -15.37 2.15
CA GLN A 268 -10.45 -15.88 3.40
C GLN A 268 -9.43 -16.07 4.55
N GLY A 269 -8.41 -15.21 4.59
CA GLY A 269 -7.34 -15.25 5.59
C GLY A 269 -6.14 -16.13 5.22
N GLU A 270 -6.23 -16.95 4.19
CA GLU A 270 -5.15 -17.80 3.68
C GLU A 270 -4.38 -17.08 2.58
N MET A 271 -3.06 -17.26 2.51
CA MET A 271 -2.21 -16.69 1.44
C MET A 271 -2.23 -17.57 0.18
N SER A 272 -3.42 -18.01 -0.23
CA SER A 272 -3.65 -18.97 -1.32
C SER A 272 -3.90 -18.31 -2.69
N GLY A 273 -4.29 -17.03 -2.72
CA GLY A 273 -4.47 -16.26 -3.95
C GLY A 273 -3.15 -15.90 -4.62
N ARG A 274 -3.24 -15.42 -5.87
CA ARG A 274 -2.09 -14.88 -6.61
C ARG A 274 -2.49 -13.58 -7.28
N ILE A 275 -1.63 -12.59 -7.18
CA ILE A 275 -1.75 -11.29 -7.84
C ILE A 275 -0.44 -10.96 -8.55
N GLU A 276 -0.54 -10.21 -9.62
CA GLU A 276 0.63 -9.72 -10.34
C GLU A 276 0.93 -8.29 -9.90
N GLU A 277 2.16 -8.06 -9.45
CA GLU A 277 2.68 -6.73 -9.13
C GLU A 277 4.00 -6.49 -9.83
N THR A 278 4.15 -5.31 -10.44
CA THR A 278 5.44 -4.83 -10.95
C THR A 278 5.97 -3.69 -10.09
N LEU A 279 7.29 -3.55 -10.01
CA LEU A 279 7.99 -2.38 -9.47
C LEU A 279 8.71 -1.57 -10.55
N GLY A 280 8.55 -1.97 -11.82
CA GLY A 280 9.23 -1.35 -12.97
C GLY A 280 8.41 -0.29 -13.70
N SER A 281 7.15 -0.09 -13.32
CA SER A 281 6.26 0.84 -14.01
C SER A 281 6.73 2.28 -13.95
N GLU A 282 6.37 3.05 -15.00
CA GLU A 282 6.42 4.51 -14.99
C GLU A 282 5.02 5.09 -14.83
N VAL A 283 4.90 6.15 -14.03
CA VAL A 283 3.64 6.85 -13.80
C VAL A 283 3.78 8.32 -14.15
N SER A 284 2.97 8.81 -15.08
CA SER A 284 2.82 10.25 -15.35
C SER A 284 1.73 10.82 -14.46
N VAL A 285 1.99 11.96 -13.84
CA VAL A 285 1.07 12.64 -12.93
C VAL A 285 0.93 14.09 -13.36
N GLU A 286 -0.31 14.58 -13.44
CA GLU A 286 -0.59 16.00 -13.64
C GLU A 286 -1.65 16.45 -12.63
N LEU A 287 -1.34 17.53 -11.88
CA LEU A 287 -2.24 18.20 -10.98
C LEU A 287 -2.53 19.61 -11.50
N SER A 288 -3.79 19.98 -11.61
CA SER A 288 -4.23 21.32 -12.03
C SER A 288 -5.29 21.88 -11.09
N LEU A 289 -5.35 23.21 -10.99
CA LEU A 289 -6.38 23.97 -10.29
C LEU A 289 -6.92 25.05 -11.24
N ASP A 290 -8.22 25.09 -11.48
CA ASP A 290 -8.87 26.02 -12.44
C ASP A 290 -8.21 25.99 -13.81
N GLY A 291 -7.80 24.80 -14.29
CA GLY A 291 -7.08 24.62 -15.55
C GLY A 291 -5.61 25.04 -15.53
N THR A 292 -5.13 25.65 -14.43
CA THR A 292 -3.72 25.99 -14.28
C THR A 292 -2.95 24.80 -13.69
N ARG A 293 -1.88 24.36 -14.39
CA ARG A 293 -1.03 23.27 -13.95
C ARG A 293 -0.24 23.66 -12.70
N LEU A 294 -0.41 22.92 -11.61
CA LEU A 294 0.34 23.05 -10.37
C LEU A 294 1.56 22.12 -10.31
N PHE A 295 1.42 20.93 -10.88
CA PHE A 295 2.48 19.92 -10.88
C PHE A 295 2.33 19.02 -12.10
N ALA A 296 3.44 18.65 -12.73
CA ALA A 296 3.48 17.57 -13.72
C ALA A 296 4.87 16.94 -13.71
N ASP A 297 4.92 15.62 -13.54
CA ASP A 297 6.17 14.87 -13.52
C ASP A 297 5.91 13.39 -13.88
N ARG A 298 7.02 12.65 -14.09
CA ARG A 298 7.03 11.20 -14.30
C ARG A 298 7.79 10.53 -13.18
N GLY A 299 7.09 9.66 -12.45
CA GLY A 299 7.69 8.81 -11.43
C GLY A 299 8.12 7.48 -12.03
N LYS A 300 9.33 7.04 -11.66
CA LYS A 300 9.89 5.73 -11.96
C LYS A 300 9.66 4.76 -10.81
N HIS A 301 10.02 3.49 -11.02
CA HIS A 301 9.96 2.46 -9.98
C HIS A 301 8.57 2.38 -9.32
N ALA A 302 7.52 2.57 -10.11
CA ALA A 302 6.18 2.49 -9.59
C ALA A 302 5.78 1.03 -9.33
N GLY A 303 5.26 0.79 -8.12
CA GLY A 303 4.44 -0.38 -7.85
C GLY A 303 3.12 -0.25 -8.59
N LEU A 304 2.67 -1.30 -9.24
CA LEU A 304 1.41 -1.33 -9.98
C LEU A 304 0.75 -2.69 -9.91
N GLU A 305 -0.52 -2.68 -9.49
CA GLU A 305 -1.45 -3.80 -9.53
C GLU A 305 -2.73 -3.39 -10.26
N VAL A 306 -3.20 -4.23 -11.17
CA VAL A 306 -4.43 -3.98 -11.96
C VAL A 306 -5.26 -5.24 -12.03
N ILE A 307 -6.25 -5.37 -11.16
CA ILE A 307 -7.10 -6.55 -11.06
C ILE A 307 -8.54 -6.19 -11.44
N SER A 308 -9.06 -6.85 -12.48
CA SER A 308 -10.45 -6.69 -12.95
C SER A 308 -10.91 -5.24 -13.12
N PRO A 309 -10.16 -4.37 -13.83
CA PRO A 309 -10.44 -2.93 -13.91
C PRO A 309 -11.81 -2.61 -14.55
N ALA A 310 -12.34 -3.52 -15.37
CA ALA A 310 -13.69 -3.39 -15.96
C ALA A 310 -14.79 -3.22 -14.90
N ALA A 311 -14.67 -3.92 -13.76
CA ALA A 311 -15.63 -3.85 -12.68
C ALA A 311 -15.63 -2.48 -11.96
N LEU A 312 -14.52 -1.74 -12.00
CA LEU A 312 -14.40 -0.40 -11.45
C LEU A 312 -15.01 0.66 -12.37
N LYS A 313 -14.82 0.52 -13.70
CA LYS A 313 -15.27 1.49 -14.70
C LYS A 313 -16.80 1.51 -14.86
N GLN A 314 -17.46 0.36 -14.75
CA GLN A 314 -18.93 0.25 -14.92
C GLN A 314 -19.71 1.18 -13.99
N GLU A 315 -19.27 1.41 -12.77
CA GLU A 315 -19.98 2.26 -11.82
C GLU A 315 -19.80 3.77 -12.13
N ILE A 316 -18.62 4.17 -12.62
CA ILE A 316 -18.33 5.57 -12.96
C ILE A 316 -19.16 5.98 -14.18
N SER A 317 -19.37 5.08 -15.13
CA SER A 317 -20.14 5.32 -16.36
C SER A 317 -21.65 5.30 -16.13
N ASN A 318 -22.14 4.80 -14.99
CA ASN A 318 -23.57 4.71 -14.67
C ASN A 318 -23.87 5.19 -13.24
N PRO A 319 -23.79 6.52 -12.98
CA PRO A 319 -23.98 7.09 -11.64
C PRO A 319 -25.40 6.92 -11.09
N ASP A 320 -26.38 6.58 -11.92
CA ASP A 320 -27.80 6.41 -11.56
C ASP A 320 -28.14 4.97 -11.13
N ALA A 321 -27.19 4.05 -11.12
CA ALA A 321 -27.37 2.67 -10.65
C ALA A 321 -27.20 2.50 -9.12
N ARG A 322 -27.45 3.58 -8.35
CA ARG A 322 -27.34 3.61 -6.87
C ARG A 322 -28.68 3.41 -6.18
#